data_b2ab437a42f344bddc7dc9d14c93bada
#
_entry.id   b2ab437a42f344bddc7dc9d14c93bada
#
_cell.length_a   1.000
_cell.length_b   1.000
_cell.length_c   1.000
_cell.angle_alpha   90.00
_cell.angle_beta   90.00
_cell.angle_gamma   90.00
#
_symmetry.space_group_name_H-M   'P 1'
#
loop_
_entity.id
_entity.type
_entity.pdbx_description
1 polymer ?
#
loop_
_entity_poly.entity_id
_entity_poly.type
_entity_poly.pdbx_seq_one_letter_code
_entity_poly.pdbx_strand_id
1 'polypeptide(L)'
;DISEKMQKMLFEMMNFYHARRCGVIEFHNSTSNLNNLSFLWYDLSYENMQRNVTPISGKVKNLQLSILSPVMTDIIDNDGIVVYRSSEMKTLEQRSPVLYDHLKNKLNVSNMIYAGLYGCNNNLIGIVFLEYNDFFKYPEDIIDLHDIKERASGISQLLEFKSMI
;
A
#
# COMPACT_ATOMS: atom_id res chain seq x y z
N ASP A 1 -14.80 -15.60 5.80
CA ASP A 1 -14.73 -14.21 6.24
C ASP A 1 -13.67 -13.44 5.45
N ILE A 2 -14.08 -12.30 4.92
CA ILE A 2 -13.21 -11.48 4.07
C ILE A 2 -12.00 -10.99 4.86
N SER A 3 -12.20 -10.55 6.09
CA SER A 3 -11.11 -10.04 6.92
C SER A 3 -10.05 -11.10 7.18
N GLU A 4 -10.46 -12.32 7.47
CA GLU A 4 -9.54 -13.44 7.69
C GLU A 4 -8.77 -13.77 6.42
N LYS A 5 -9.46 -13.82 5.27
CA LYS A 5 -8.81 -14.07 3.98
C LYS A 5 -7.79 -12.99 3.65
N MET A 6 -8.16 -11.73 3.90
CA MET A 6 -7.27 -10.60 3.65
C MET A 6 -6.01 -10.71 4.51
N GLN A 7 -6.18 -10.96 5.80
CA GLN A 7 -5.05 -11.10 6.72
C GLN A 7 -4.13 -12.26 6.32
N LYS A 8 -4.71 -13.37 5.87
CA LYS A 8 -3.91 -14.51 5.39
C LYS A 8 -3.09 -14.14 4.16
N MET A 9 -3.70 -13.47 3.20
CA MET A 9 -2.99 -13.04 1.98
C MET A 9 -1.84 -12.09 2.30
N LEU A 10 -2.07 -11.14 3.21
CA LEU A 10 -1.03 -10.20 3.62
C LEU A 10 0.08 -10.90 4.40
N PHE A 11 -0.27 -11.83 5.28
CA PHE A 11 0.71 -12.59 6.05
C PHE A 11 1.62 -13.40 5.11
N GLU A 12 1.04 -14.09 4.14
CA GLU A 12 1.80 -14.89 3.18
C GLU A 12 2.73 -14.02 2.34
N MET A 13 2.24 -12.88 1.85
CA MET A 13 3.06 -11.96 1.06
C MET A 13 4.19 -11.37 1.89
N MET A 14 3.88 -10.93 3.12
CA MET A 14 4.86 -10.34 4.01
C MET A 14 6.01 -11.31 4.29
N ASN A 15 5.69 -12.55 4.61
CA ASN A 15 6.71 -13.54 4.95
C ASN A 15 7.47 -14.04 3.73
N PHE A 16 6.80 -14.21 2.61
CA PHE A 16 7.47 -14.61 1.38
C PHE A 16 8.54 -13.61 0.96
N TYR A 17 8.23 -12.32 1.10
CA TYR A 17 9.13 -11.24 0.68
C TYR A 17 9.92 -10.63 1.83
N HIS A 18 9.87 -11.23 3.03
CA HIS A 18 10.63 -10.80 4.20
C HIS A 18 10.40 -9.35 4.60
N ALA A 19 9.18 -8.85 4.39
CA ALA A 19 8.85 -7.47 4.72
C ALA A 19 8.62 -7.30 6.22
N ARG A 20 8.84 -6.08 6.70
CA ARG A 20 8.53 -5.70 8.07
C ARG A 20 7.03 -5.56 8.28
N ARG A 21 6.35 -5.01 7.28
CA ARG A 21 4.91 -4.75 7.28
C ARG A 21 4.37 -4.93 5.87
N CYS A 22 3.15 -5.41 5.79
CA CYS A 22 2.39 -5.48 4.55
C CYS A 22 1.01 -4.92 4.84
N GLY A 23 0.51 -4.02 4.01
CA GLY A 23 -0.77 -3.39 4.28
C GLY A 23 -1.56 -3.05 3.03
N VAL A 24 -2.85 -2.84 3.24
CA VAL A 24 -3.79 -2.43 2.19
C VAL A 24 -4.31 -1.04 2.51
N ILE A 25 -4.03 -0.12 1.61
CA ILE A 25 -4.55 1.23 1.63
C ILE A 25 -5.79 1.25 0.74
N GLU A 26 -6.94 1.63 1.31
CA GLU A 26 -8.18 1.79 0.54
C GLU A 26 -8.48 3.26 0.31
N PHE A 27 -8.83 3.61 -0.92
CA PHE A 27 -9.27 4.95 -1.26
C PHE A 27 -10.78 5.05 -1.05
N HIS A 28 -11.25 6.19 -0.54
CA HIS A 28 -12.69 6.38 -0.31
C HIS A 28 -13.06 7.85 -0.34
N ASN A 29 -14.38 8.09 -0.37
CA ASN A 29 -14.94 9.44 -0.38
C ASN A 29 -15.62 9.78 0.95
N SER A 30 -15.19 9.14 2.06
CA SER A 30 -15.80 9.31 3.36
C SER A 30 -17.23 8.72 3.37
N THR A 31 -18.10 9.24 4.22
CA THR A 31 -19.46 8.70 4.38
C THR A 31 -20.48 9.34 3.45
N SER A 32 -20.11 10.35 2.68
CA SER A 32 -21.03 11.01 1.77
C SER A 32 -21.06 10.32 0.40
N ASN A 33 -22.24 10.27 -0.20
CA ASN A 33 -22.43 9.74 -1.53
C ASN A 33 -21.92 10.72 -2.58
N LEU A 34 -20.64 10.72 -2.83
CA LEU A 34 -20.03 11.50 -3.88
C LEU A 34 -19.93 10.66 -5.14
N ASN A 35 -21.09 10.22 -5.65
CA ASN A 35 -21.17 9.39 -6.85
C ASN A 35 -20.43 10.06 -8.01
N ASN A 36 -19.61 9.28 -8.70
CA ASN A 36 -18.87 9.71 -9.89
C ASN A 36 -17.74 10.71 -9.65
N LEU A 37 -17.39 10.99 -8.39
CA LEU A 37 -16.24 11.82 -8.10
C LEU A 37 -15.02 10.96 -7.81
N SER A 38 -13.85 11.52 -8.05
CA SER A 38 -12.58 10.88 -7.70
C SER A 38 -12.50 10.72 -6.19
N PHE A 39 -11.76 9.69 -5.75
CA PHE A 39 -11.52 9.50 -4.32
C PHE A 39 -10.77 10.69 -3.71
N LEU A 40 -11.11 11.02 -2.48
CA LEU A 40 -10.52 12.15 -1.76
C LEU A 40 -9.66 11.74 -0.57
N TRP A 41 -9.91 10.54 -0.01
CA TRP A 41 -9.32 10.11 1.26
C TRP A 41 -8.75 8.71 1.15
N TYR A 42 -7.88 8.36 2.09
CA TYR A 42 -7.43 6.97 2.21
C TYR A 42 -7.31 6.56 3.66
N ASP A 43 -7.45 5.25 3.86
CA ASP A 43 -7.21 4.57 5.14
C ASP A 43 -6.24 3.41 4.92
N LEU A 44 -5.45 3.11 5.94
CA LEU A 44 -4.78 1.82 6.03
C LEU A 44 -5.79 0.86 6.66
N SER A 45 -6.50 0.09 5.83
CA SER A 45 -7.63 -0.75 6.26
C SER A 45 -7.21 -2.08 6.82
N TYR A 46 -6.12 -2.64 6.31
CA TYR A 46 -5.59 -3.92 6.75
C TYR A 46 -4.08 -3.82 6.83
N GLU A 47 -3.51 -4.36 7.89
CA GLU A 47 -2.05 -4.46 7.99
C GLU A 47 -1.67 -5.76 8.68
N ASN A 48 -0.54 -6.30 8.27
CA ASN A 48 0.13 -7.39 8.95
C ASN A 48 1.57 -6.96 9.16
N MET A 49 2.16 -7.30 10.31
CA MET A 49 3.49 -6.86 10.65
C MET A 49 4.24 -7.95 11.39
N GLN A 50 5.56 -7.86 11.36
CA GLN A 50 6.42 -8.79 12.07
C GLN A 50 6.27 -8.58 13.59
N ARG A 51 6.72 -9.57 14.35
CA ARG A 51 6.69 -9.51 15.82
C ARG A 51 7.42 -8.25 16.32
N ASN A 52 6.87 -7.60 17.30
CA ASN A 52 7.41 -6.40 17.94
C ASN A 52 7.39 -5.14 17.06
N VAL A 53 6.69 -5.16 15.95
CA VAL A 53 6.45 -3.98 15.12
C VAL A 53 5.11 -3.38 15.51
N THR A 54 5.10 -2.08 15.80
CA THR A 54 3.90 -1.38 16.26
C THR A 54 2.89 -1.19 15.12
N PRO A 55 1.61 -1.52 15.32
CA PRO A 55 0.57 -1.24 14.33
C PRO A 55 0.40 0.26 14.09
N ILE A 56 0.06 0.65 12.87
CA ILE A 56 -0.17 2.05 12.51
C ILE A 56 -1.55 2.31 11.91
N SER A 57 -2.36 1.28 11.66
CA SER A 57 -3.67 1.43 11.03
C SER A 57 -4.59 2.38 11.79
N GLY A 58 -4.47 2.45 13.11
CA GLY A 58 -5.26 3.37 13.93
C GLY A 58 -4.97 4.84 13.66
N LYS A 59 -3.80 5.16 13.12
CA LYS A 59 -3.35 6.53 12.84
C LYS A 59 -3.48 6.93 11.37
N VAL A 60 -3.70 5.96 10.48
CA VAL A 60 -3.78 6.20 9.04
C VAL A 60 -5.24 6.02 8.63
N LYS A 61 -6.05 7.02 8.95
CA LYS A 61 -7.47 7.05 8.67
C LYS A 61 -7.89 8.41 8.17
N ASN A 62 -8.71 8.44 7.13
CA ASN A 62 -9.25 9.67 6.55
C ASN A 62 -8.16 10.70 6.24
N LEU A 63 -7.05 10.22 5.70
CA LEU A 63 -5.97 11.09 5.25
C LEU A 63 -6.26 11.55 3.82
N GLN A 64 -5.80 12.74 3.48
CA GLN A 64 -6.02 13.30 2.15
C GLN A 64 -5.26 12.49 1.11
N LEU A 65 -5.98 12.03 0.09
CA LEU A 65 -5.39 11.20 -0.98
C LEU A 65 -4.28 11.94 -1.72
N SER A 66 -4.31 13.26 -1.76
CA SER A 66 -3.26 14.06 -2.39
C SER A 66 -1.86 13.77 -1.82
N ILE A 67 -1.79 13.31 -0.57
CA ILE A 67 -0.52 12.90 0.05
C ILE A 67 0.13 11.78 -0.76
N LEU A 68 -0.68 10.89 -1.35
CA LEU A 68 -0.21 9.75 -2.15
C LEU A 68 -0.13 10.05 -3.66
N SER A 69 -0.42 11.27 -4.09
CA SER A 69 -0.41 11.61 -5.52
C SER A 69 0.86 11.21 -6.25
N PRO A 70 2.07 11.47 -5.73
CA PRO A 70 3.29 11.05 -6.42
C PRO A 70 3.38 9.53 -6.59
N VAL A 71 2.98 8.78 -5.55
CA VAL A 71 2.99 7.32 -5.60
C VAL A 71 1.99 6.81 -6.62
N MET A 72 0.79 7.38 -6.66
CA MET A 72 -0.24 6.98 -7.63
C MET A 72 0.24 7.24 -9.06
N THR A 73 0.86 8.38 -9.31
CA THR A 73 1.44 8.69 -10.61
C THR A 73 2.51 7.67 -10.99
N ASP A 74 3.42 7.36 -10.06
CA ASP A 74 4.49 6.41 -10.32
C ASP A 74 3.95 5.00 -10.57
N ILE A 75 2.90 4.58 -9.85
CA ILE A 75 2.25 3.30 -10.07
C ILE A 75 1.70 3.23 -11.50
N ILE A 76 0.97 4.25 -11.91
CA ILE A 76 0.37 4.31 -13.25
C ILE A 76 1.46 4.31 -14.33
N ASP A 77 2.51 5.08 -14.13
CA ASP A 77 3.58 5.22 -15.11
C ASP A 77 4.48 3.98 -15.19
N ASN A 78 4.43 3.09 -14.19
CA ASN A 78 5.27 1.91 -14.11
C ASN A 78 4.46 0.61 -14.16
N ASP A 79 3.37 0.62 -14.89
CA ASP A 79 2.55 -0.58 -15.15
C ASP A 79 2.03 -1.25 -13.88
N GLY A 80 1.63 -0.44 -12.92
CA GLY A 80 0.90 -0.91 -11.74
C GLY A 80 1.74 -1.18 -10.49
N ILE A 81 3.06 -1.02 -10.54
CA ILE A 81 3.90 -1.28 -9.37
C ILE A 81 5.14 -0.40 -9.39
N VAL A 82 5.52 0.11 -8.23
CA VAL A 82 6.71 0.94 -8.10
C VAL A 82 7.52 0.50 -6.89
N VAL A 83 8.84 0.54 -7.03
CA VAL A 83 9.78 0.24 -5.94
C VAL A 83 10.53 1.54 -5.61
N TYR A 84 10.44 1.93 -4.34
CA TYR A 84 11.28 3.02 -3.83
C TYR A 84 12.41 2.41 -3.02
N ARG A 85 13.59 2.31 -3.62
CA ARG A 85 14.80 1.99 -2.88
C ARG A 85 15.23 3.22 -2.12
N SER A 86 16.23 3.09 -1.27
CA SER A 86 16.69 4.21 -0.44
C SER A 86 16.97 5.48 -1.24
N SER A 87 17.53 5.34 -2.44
CA SER A 87 17.82 6.49 -3.30
C SER A 87 16.56 7.13 -3.88
N GLU A 88 15.61 6.32 -4.34
CA GLU A 88 14.35 6.82 -4.89
C GLU A 88 13.41 7.33 -3.80
N MET A 89 13.49 6.77 -2.60
CA MET A 89 12.69 7.23 -1.46
C MET A 89 12.91 8.73 -1.23
N LYS A 90 14.15 9.20 -1.40
CA LYS A 90 14.48 10.60 -1.19
C LYS A 90 13.76 11.54 -2.17
N THR A 91 13.39 11.04 -3.35
CA THR A 91 12.64 11.87 -4.30
C THR A 91 11.27 12.27 -3.79
N LEU A 92 10.72 11.51 -2.84
CA LEU A 92 9.42 11.83 -2.24
C LEU A 92 9.49 13.06 -1.33
N GLU A 93 10.68 13.44 -0.84
CA GLU A 93 10.84 14.56 0.07
C GLU A 93 10.25 15.86 -0.50
N GLN A 94 10.47 16.11 -1.78
CA GLN A 94 9.96 17.30 -2.46
C GLN A 94 8.58 17.09 -3.06
N ARG A 95 8.26 15.88 -3.48
CA ARG A 95 7.00 15.57 -4.17
C ARG A 95 5.83 15.40 -3.20
N SER A 96 6.07 14.84 -2.02
CA SER A 96 5.10 14.72 -0.94
C SER A 96 5.81 14.75 0.41
N PRO A 97 6.09 15.97 0.94
CA PRO A 97 6.80 16.10 2.22
C PRO A 97 6.09 15.38 3.37
N VAL A 98 4.76 15.36 3.38
CA VAL A 98 3.98 14.70 4.43
C VAL A 98 4.23 13.20 4.41
N LEU A 99 4.19 12.58 3.23
CA LEU A 99 4.44 11.15 3.09
C LEU A 99 5.89 10.82 3.44
N TYR A 100 6.83 11.62 2.96
CA TYR A 100 8.24 11.40 3.24
C TYR A 100 8.52 11.47 4.74
N ASP A 101 7.97 12.47 5.44
CA ASP A 101 8.13 12.61 6.87
C ASP A 101 7.60 11.38 7.61
N HIS A 102 6.43 10.90 7.20
CA HIS A 102 5.82 9.70 7.79
C HIS A 102 6.72 8.47 7.61
N LEU A 103 7.19 8.25 6.39
CA LEU A 103 7.98 7.07 6.07
C LEU A 103 9.38 7.11 6.67
N LYS A 104 10.09 8.23 6.53
CA LYS A 104 11.48 8.32 6.96
C LYS A 104 11.62 8.69 8.43
N ASN A 105 10.96 9.75 8.86
CA ASN A 105 11.19 10.30 10.20
C ASN A 105 10.38 9.59 11.29
N LYS A 106 9.17 9.12 10.95
CA LYS A 106 8.31 8.46 11.93
C LYS A 106 8.42 6.95 11.90
N LEU A 107 8.55 6.33 10.72
CA LEU A 107 8.59 4.88 10.59
C LEU A 107 9.98 4.32 10.28
N ASN A 108 10.93 5.17 9.92
CA ASN A 108 12.29 4.76 9.55
C ASN A 108 12.30 3.71 8.43
N VAL A 109 11.50 3.94 7.41
CA VAL A 109 11.41 3.07 6.23
C VAL A 109 12.60 3.30 5.33
N SER A 110 13.26 2.23 4.88
CA SER A 110 14.38 2.34 3.94
C SER A 110 13.96 2.05 2.50
N ASN A 111 13.07 1.08 2.32
CA ASN A 111 12.58 0.67 1.00
C ASN A 111 11.09 0.39 1.09
N MET A 112 10.37 0.65 0.00
CA MET A 112 8.94 0.43 -0.06
C MET A 112 8.56 -0.05 -1.46
N ILE A 113 7.70 -1.07 -1.51
CA ILE A 113 7.04 -1.48 -2.76
C ILE A 113 5.58 -1.09 -2.64
N TYR A 114 5.07 -0.39 -3.66
CA TYR A 114 3.65 -0.07 -3.78
C TYR A 114 3.10 -0.70 -5.04
N ALA A 115 2.07 -1.55 -4.90
CA ALA A 115 1.37 -2.13 -6.04
C ALA A 115 -0.07 -1.64 -6.06
N GLY A 116 -0.54 -1.19 -7.22
CA GLY A 116 -1.89 -0.68 -7.38
C GLY A 116 -2.94 -1.77 -7.26
N LEU A 117 -4.05 -1.42 -6.64
CA LEU A 117 -5.25 -2.27 -6.57
C LEU A 117 -6.28 -1.66 -7.51
N TYR A 118 -6.66 -2.42 -8.53
CA TYR A 118 -7.56 -1.94 -9.58
C TYR A 118 -8.92 -2.60 -9.46
N GLY A 119 -9.98 -1.79 -9.55
CA GLY A 119 -11.34 -2.29 -9.58
C GLY A 119 -11.74 -2.81 -10.96
N CYS A 120 -12.97 -3.28 -11.06
CA CYS A 120 -13.49 -3.89 -12.28
C CYS A 120 -13.50 -2.94 -13.49
N ASN A 121 -13.52 -1.64 -13.26
CA ASN A 121 -13.46 -0.62 -14.31
C ASN A 121 -12.03 -0.18 -14.61
N ASN A 122 -11.04 -0.94 -14.15
CA ASN A 122 -9.63 -0.60 -14.29
C ASN A 122 -9.25 0.73 -13.62
N ASN A 123 -10.01 1.15 -12.62
CA ASN A 123 -9.71 2.32 -11.81
C ASN A 123 -8.86 1.92 -10.61
N LEU A 124 -7.91 2.77 -10.26
CA LEU A 124 -7.10 2.56 -9.06
C LEU A 124 -7.98 2.82 -7.83
N ILE A 125 -8.20 1.79 -7.02
CA ILE A 125 -9.08 1.85 -5.84
C ILE A 125 -8.31 1.76 -4.52
N GLY A 126 -7.02 1.47 -4.59
CA GLY A 126 -6.18 1.35 -3.41
C GLY A 126 -4.78 0.93 -3.78
N ILE A 127 -4.01 0.62 -2.76
CA ILE A 127 -2.59 0.23 -2.89
C ILE A 127 -2.31 -0.85 -1.86
N VAL A 128 -1.58 -1.89 -2.26
CA VAL A 128 -0.96 -2.80 -1.31
C VAL A 128 0.53 -2.51 -1.25
N PHE A 129 1.12 -2.52 -0.05
CA PHE A 129 2.53 -2.19 0.09
C PHE A 129 3.30 -3.22 0.90
N LEU A 130 4.60 -3.28 0.63
CA LEU A 130 5.59 -4.04 1.39
C LEU A 130 6.63 -3.03 1.90
N GLU A 131 6.83 -3.01 3.21
CA GLU A 131 7.67 -2.02 3.90
C GLU A 131 8.92 -2.69 4.45
N TYR A 132 10.07 -2.03 4.29
CA TYR A 132 11.37 -2.53 4.72
C TYR A 132 12.13 -1.46 5.53
N ASN A 133 13.05 -1.91 6.37
CA ASN A 133 13.95 -1.02 7.09
C ASN A 133 15.33 -1.68 7.21
N ASP A 134 16.21 -1.12 8.03
CA ASP A 134 17.56 -1.66 8.17
C ASP A 134 17.59 -3.02 8.85
N PHE A 135 16.59 -3.33 9.65
CA PHE A 135 16.47 -4.62 10.33
C PHE A 135 15.79 -5.67 9.44
N PHE A 136 14.68 -5.30 8.80
CA PHE A 136 13.99 -6.13 7.83
C PHE A 136 14.36 -5.62 6.45
N LYS A 137 15.50 -6.12 5.93
CA LYS A 137 16.12 -5.57 4.74
C LYS A 137 15.43 -5.99 3.45
N TYR A 138 15.40 -5.07 2.50
CA TYR A 138 14.84 -5.28 1.18
C TYR A 138 15.61 -6.42 0.47
N PRO A 139 14.94 -7.53 0.10
CA PRO A 139 15.61 -8.72 -0.45
C PRO A 139 15.66 -8.67 -1.98
N GLU A 140 16.59 -7.89 -2.53
CA GLU A 140 16.73 -7.70 -4.00
C GLU A 140 16.63 -9.02 -4.78
N ASP A 141 17.23 -10.09 -4.24
CA ASP A 141 17.37 -11.35 -4.98
C ASP A 141 16.06 -12.12 -5.14
N ILE A 142 15.09 -11.91 -4.25
CA ILE A 142 13.85 -12.68 -4.29
C ILE A 142 12.65 -11.87 -4.74
N ILE A 143 12.80 -10.56 -4.94
CA ILE A 143 11.68 -9.71 -5.37
C ILE A 143 11.26 -10.09 -6.78
N ASP A 144 9.99 -10.46 -6.92
CA ASP A 144 9.37 -10.79 -8.19
C ASP A 144 8.15 -9.88 -8.37
N LEU A 145 8.30 -8.83 -9.18
CA LEU A 145 7.26 -7.82 -9.36
C LEU A 145 6.01 -8.39 -10.03
N HIS A 146 6.18 -9.36 -10.93
CA HIS A 146 5.04 -10.00 -11.57
C HIS A 146 4.20 -10.77 -10.54
N ASP A 147 4.86 -11.54 -9.67
CA ASP A 147 4.19 -12.26 -8.60
C ASP A 147 3.47 -11.32 -7.64
N ILE A 148 4.12 -10.20 -7.28
CA ILE A 148 3.50 -9.21 -6.40
C ILE A 148 2.25 -8.62 -7.05
N LYS A 149 2.29 -8.34 -8.36
CA LYS A 149 1.11 -7.84 -9.08
C LYS A 149 -0.02 -8.87 -9.10
N GLU A 150 0.30 -10.15 -9.25
CA GLU A 150 -0.72 -11.21 -9.20
C GLU A 150 -1.36 -11.29 -7.82
N ARG A 151 -0.56 -11.21 -6.77
CA ARG A 151 -1.09 -11.17 -5.40
C ARG A 151 -1.96 -9.93 -5.17
N ALA A 152 -1.53 -8.79 -5.68
CA ALA A 152 -2.31 -7.55 -5.63
C ALA A 152 -3.66 -7.70 -6.32
N SER A 153 -3.68 -8.39 -7.47
CA SER A 153 -4.94 -8.66 -8.18
C SER A 153 -5.91 -9.48 -7.34
N GLY A 154 -5.41 -10.49 -6.62
CA GLY A 154 -6.24 -11.29 -5.70
C GLY A 154 -6.81 -10.44 -4.56
N ILE A 155 -6.01 -9.53 -4.03
CA ILE A 155 -6.45 -8.59 -2.99
C ILE A 155 -7.53 -7.64 -3.55
N SER A 156 -7.33 -7.13 -4.77
CA SER A 156 -8.33 -6.28 -5.43
C SER A 156 -9.67 -6.99 -5.57
N GLN A 157 -9.65 -8.25 -5.98
CA GLN A 157 -10.88 -9.04 -6.12
C GLN A 157 -11.60 -9.18 -4.78
N LEU A 158 -10.85 -9.38 -3.71
CA LEU A 158 -11.43 -9.52 -2.37
C LEU A 158 -12.06 -8.20 -1.90
N LEU A 159 -11.40 -7.07 -2.18
CA LEU A 159 -11.96 -5.75 -1.88
C LEU A 159 -13.24 -5.47 -2.68
N GLU A 160 -13.25 -5.82 -3.96
CA GLU A 160 -14.43 -5.67 -4.80
C GLU A 160 -15.59 -6.50 -4.26
N PHE A 161 -15.31 -7.75 -3.86
CA PHE A 161 -16.31 -8.62 -3.27
C PHE A 161 -16.88 -8.01 -1.98
N LYS A 162 -16.01 -7.45 -1.15
CA LYS A 162 -16.42 -6.79 0.09
C LYS A 162 -17.40 -5.65 -0.17
N SER A 163 -17.16 -4.86 -1.22
CA SER A 163 -18.00 -3.71 -1.55
C SER A 163 -19.38 -4.12 -2.08
N MET A 164 -19.54 -5.38 -2.50
CA MET A 164 -20.80 -5.88 -3.05
C MET A 164 -21.77 -6.43 -1.99
N ILE A 165 -21.28 -6.61 -0.79
CA ILE A 165 -22.09 -7.13 0.32
C ILE A 165 -22.22 -6.05 1.41
#